data_27bf991b82d7c247456512d12fadcfd0
#
_entry.id   27bf991b82d7c247456512d12fadcfd0
#
_cell.length_a   1.000
_cell.length_b   1.000
_cell.length_c   1.000
_cell.angle_alpha   90.00
_cell.angle_beta   90.00
_cell.angle_gamma   90.00
#
_symmetry.space_group_name_H-M   'P 1'
#
loop_
_entity.id
_entity.type
_entity.pdbx_description
1 polymer ?
#
loop_
_entity_poly.entity_id
_entity_poly.type
_entity_poly.pdbx_seq_one_letter_code
_entity_poly.pdbx_strand_id
1 'polypeptide(L)'
;NMFGALSIIIDRPFNLGDWVKVGGIEGEVIDIGMRMTVLRTGLDTIITVPNANLVNSPIENFSQRRFRRVVMPFEFEVSSESGALQSFCEKMSEMLNADERTVNEQSSWVKILSMGSSSIVVQANFYTQQSSDVQRAMSEDALVEAKKLAEALGLEFHEPRLRRS
;
A
#
# COMPACT_ATOMS: atom_id res chain seq x y z
N ASN A 1 -6.99 13.41 31.36
CA ASN A 1 -6.72 14.82 31.11
C ASN A 1 -7.86 15.39 30.27
N MET A 2 -8.70 16.22 30.90
CA MET A 2 -9.93 16.78 30.30
C MET A 2 -9.65 17.60 29.01
N PHE A 3 -8.47 18.24 28.94
CA PHE A 3 -8.05 19.00 27.76
C PHE A 3 -7.79 18.13 26.53
N GLY A 4 -7.33 16.88 26.68
CA GLY A 4 -7.13 15.96 25.56
C GLY A 4 -8.44 15.55 24.89
N ALA A 5 -9.47 15.26 25.68
CA ALA A 5 -10.80 14.92 25.16
C ALA A 5 -11.42 16.12 24.42
N LEU A 6 -11.28 17.31 24.97
CA LEU A 6 -11.79 18.54 24.36
C LEU A 6 -11.11 18.83 23.02
N SER A 7 -9.78 18.64 22.93
CA SER A 7 -9.04 18.80 21.67
C SER A 7 -9.49 17.81 20.60
N ILE A 8 -9.71 16.53 20.93
CA ILE A 8 -10.19 15.55 19.98
C ILE A 8 -11.59 15.89 19.47
N ILE A 9 -12.47 16.37 20.34
CA ILE A 9 -13.84 16.76 19.97
C ILE A 9 -13.86 18.02 19.10
N ILE A 10 -13.01 18.99 19.39
CA ILE A 10 -12.94 20.27 18.68
C ILE A 10 -12.23 20.12 17.33
N ASP A 11 -11.05 19.49 17.33
CA ASP A 11 -10.22 19.40 16.13
C ASP A 11 -10.66 18.29 15.16
N ARG A 12 -11.42 17.32 15.65
CA ARG A 12 -11.96 16.18 14.90
C ARG A 12 -10.96 15.54 13.93
N PRO A 13 -9.79 15.09 14.39
CA PRO A 13 -8.78 14.48 13.52
C PRO A 13 -9.24 13.14 12.94
N PHE A 14 -10.25 12.55 13.54
CA PHE A 14 -10.93 11.32 13.11
C PHE A 14 -12.36 11.27 13.62
N ASN A 15 -13.18 10.43 13.01
CA ASN A 15 -14.57 10.16 13.39
C ASN A 15 -14.74 8.67 13.72
N LEU A 16 -15.90 8.34 14.34
CA LEU A 16 -16.30 6.93 14.49
C LEU A 16 -16.33 6.24 13.14
N GLY A 17 -15.77 5.04 13.07
CA GLY A 17 -15.67 4.26 11.84
C GLY A 17 -14.41 4.52 11.01
N ASP A 18 -13.65 5.57 11.31
CA ASP A 18 -12.39 5.83 10.63
C ASP A 18 -11.31 4.81 11.01
N TRP A 19 -10.51 4.42 10.03
CA TRP A 19 -9.31 3.61 10.24
C TRP A 19 -8.11 4.53 10.43
N VAL A 20 -7.52 4.46 11.61
CA VAL A 20 -6.43 5.37 12.01
C VAL A 20 -5.21 4.60 12.50
N LYS A 21 -4.06 5.26 12.39
CA LYS A 21 -2.80 4.80 12.99
C LYS A 21 -2.22 5.92 13.87
N VAL A 22 -1.92 5.57 15.11
CA VAL A 22 -1.32 6.47 16.10
C VAL A 22 -0.17 5.75 16.78
N GLY A 23 1.06 6.20 16.53
CA GLY A 23 2.25 5.49 16.99
C GLY A 23 2.30 4.10 16.37
N GLY A 24 2.49 3.06 17.19
CA GLY A 24 2.46 1.65 16.77
C GLY A 24 1.07 1.00 16.77
N ILE A 25 0.00 1.77 17.01
CA ILE A 25 -1.38 1.29 17.17
C ILE A 25 -2.19 1.64 15.94
N GLU A 26 -2.90 0.66 15.37
CA GLU A 26 -3.72 0.84 14.17
C GLU A 26 -5.07 0.12 14.33
N GLY A 27 -6.15 0.78 13.92
CA GLY A 27 -7.48 0.19 13.96
C GLY A 27 -8.60 1.14 13.59
N GLU A 28 -9.82 0.58 13.59
CA GLU A 28 -11.06 1.32 13.41
C GLU A 28 -11.48 1.98 14.72
N VAL A 29 -11.83 3.26 14.67
CA VAL A 29 -12.37 4.00 15.81
C VAL A 29 -13.81 3.55 16.07
N ILE A 30 -14.02 2.82 17.16
CA ILE A 30 -15.35 2.28 17.52
C ILE A 30 -16.03 3.05 18.66
N ASP A 31 -15.28 3.79 19.44
CA ASP A 31 -15.82 4.67 20.48
C ASP A 31 -14.85 5.81 20.82
N ILE A 32 -15.40 7.00 21.08
CA ILE A 32 -14.65 8.19 21.49
C ILE A 32 -15.26 8.68 22.80
N GLY A 33 -14.65 8.28 23.91
CA GLY A 33 -15.05 8.69 25.24
C GLY A 33 -14.35 9.96 25.70
N MET A 34 -14.70 10.45 26.88
CA MET A 34 -14.10 11.66 27.47
C MET A 34 -12.62 11.50 27.84
N ARG A 35 -12.19 10.30 28.17
CA ARG A 35 -10.81 10.04 28.63
C ARG A 35 -10.07 9.05 27.72
N MET A 36 -10.78 8.19 27.08
CA MET A 36 -10.28 7.07 26.29
C MET A 36 -10.97 7.02 24.94
N THR A 37 -10.23 6.62 23.93
CA THR A 37 -10.73 6.24 22.61
C THR A 37 -10.50 4.74 22.42
N VAL A 38 -11.46 4.07 21.85
CA VAL A 38 -11.44 2.61 21.66
C VAL A 38 -11.27 2.31 20.18
N LEU A 39 -10.28 1.49 19.87
CA LEU A 39 -9.99 1.03 18.51
C LEU A 39 -10.20 -0.48 18.41
N ARG A 40 -10.74 -0.93 17.29
CA ARG A 40 -10.78 -2.34 16.89
C ARG A 40 -9.69 -2.59 15.85
N THR A 41 -8.78 -3.50 16.15
CA THR A 41 -7.66 -3.83 15.26
C THR A 41 -8.08 -4.75 14.11
N GLY A 42 -7.20 -4.92 13.13
CA GLY A 42 -7.41 -5.86 12.03
C GLY A 42 -7.48 -7.34 12.45
N LEU A 43 -7.05 -7.65 13.67
CA LEU A 43 -7.20 -8.98 14.29
C LEU A 43 -8.50 -9.13 15.10
N ASP A 44 -9.41 -8.16 14.99
CA ASP A 44 -10.67 -8.08 15.75
C ASP A 44 -10.49 -7.92 17.27
N THR A 45 -9.33 -7.45 17.70
CA THR A 45 -9.03 -7.14 19.10
C THR A 45 -9.37 -5.69 19.43
N ILE A 46 -9.53 -5.39 20.71
CA ILE A 46 -9.82 -4.03 21.21
C ILE A 46 -8.56 -3.43 21.82
N ILE A 47 -8.25 -2.21 21.42
CA ILE A 47 -7.23 -1.38 22.05
C ILE A 47 -7.89 -0.12 22.58
N THR A 48 -7.67 0.18 23.86
CA THR A 48 -8.13 1.41 24.50
C THR A 48 -6.95 2.35 24.69
N VAL A 49 -7.04 3.56 24.13
CA VAL A 49 -5.96 4.55 24.12
C VAL A 49 -6.39 5.78 24.91
N PRO A 50 -5.60 6.25 25.88
CA PRO A 50 -5.86 7.52 26.55
C PRO A 50 -5.87 8.68 25.53
N ASN A 51 -6.88 9.55 25.60
CA ASN A 51 -6.98 10.69 24.70
C ASN A 51 -5.76 11.64 24.79
N ALA A 52 -5.14 11.72 25.96
CA ALA A 52 -3.90 12.47 26.14
C ALA A 52 -2.75 11.97 25.26
N ASN A 53 -2.69 10.67 24.97
CA ASN A 53 -1.68 10.09 24.10
C ASN A 53 -1.99 10.42 22.62
N LEU A 54 -3.27 10.48 22.25
CA LEU A 54 -3.70 10.79 20.90
C LEU A 54 -3.38 12.22 20.51
N VAL A 55 -3.60 13.21 21.40
CA VAL A 55 -3.34 14.62 21.10
C VAL A 55 -1.85 14.97 21.01
N ASN A 56 -1.00 14.13 21.58
CA ASN A 56 0.45 14.33 21.59
C ASN A 56 1.19 13.51 20.51
N SER A 57 0.47 12.78 19.67
CA SER A 57 1.04 11.91 18.66
C SER A 57 0.52 12.27 17.27
N PRO A 58 1.35 12.12 16.22
CA PRO A 58 0.84 12.20 14.85
C PRO A 58 -0.23 11.15 14.61
N ILE A 59 -1.32 11.56 13.96
CA ILE A 59 -2.43 10.68 13.63
C ILE A 59 -2.51 10.55 12.10
N GLU A 60 -2.37 9.33 11.60
CA GLU A 60 -2.60 9.01 10.20
C GLU A 60 -4.01 8.46 10.04
N ASN A 61 -4.85 9.14 9.26
CA ASN A 61 -6.22 8.73 9.00
C ASN A 61 -6.35 8.16 7.59
N PHE A 62 -6.42 6.83 7.49
CA PHE A 62 -6.52 6.12 6.22
C PHE A 62 -7.88 6.29 5.55
N SER A 63 -8.93 6.56 6.30
CA SER A 63 -10.27 6.77 5.75
C SER A 63 -10.42 8.10 5.01
N GLN A 64 -9.48 9.03 5.20
CA GLN A 64 -9.42 10.30 4.46
C GLN A 64 -8.55 10.24 3.21
N ARG A 65 -8.05 9.06 2.81
CA ARG A 65 -7.37 8.90 1.52
C ARG A 65 -8.33 9.24 0.38
N ARG A 66 -7.81 9.92 -0.62
CA ARG A 66 -8.57 10.12 -1.87
C ARG A 66 -8.60 8.85 -2.70
N PHE A 67 -7.45 8.17 -2.79
CA PHE A 67 -7.23 6.95 -3.55
C PHE A 67 -6.32 6.00 -2.77
N ARG A 68 -6.37 4.71 -3.11
CA ARG A 68 -5.42 3.72 -2.61
C ARG A 68 -4.25 3.61 -3.57
N ARG A 69 -3.07 3.94 -3.11
CA ARG A 69 -1.82 3.72 -3.85
C ARG A 69 -1.35 2.29 -3.67
N VAL A 70 -1.06 1.63 -4.78
CA VAL A 70 -0.45 0.29 -4.81
C VAL A 70 0.96 0.42 -5.35
N VAL A 71 1.91 -0.14 -4.63
CA VAL A 71 3.32 -0.23 -5.02
C VAL A 71 3.68 -1.71 -5.08
N MET A 72 4.10 -2.17 -6.24
CA MET A 72 4.34 -3.58 -6.50
C MET A 72 5.74 -3.76 -7.10
N PRO A 73 6.72 -4.24 -6.31
CA PRO A 73 8.06 -4.51 -6.80
C PRO A 73 8.13 -5.89 -7.46
N PHE A 74 8.92 -5.97 -8.53
CA PHE A 74 9.31 -7.22 -9.18
C PHE A 74 10.83 -7.28 -9.24
N GLU A 75 11.40 -8.37 -8.78
CA GLU A 75 12.85 -8.59 -8.85
C GLU A 75 13.15 -9.61 -9.93
N PHE A 76 13.94 -9.19 -10.92
CA PHE A 76 14.40 -10.04 -12.01
C PHE A 76 15.89 -10.33 -11.88
N GLU A 77 16.34 -11.43 -12.49
CA GLU A 77 17.75 -11.76 -12.59
C GLU A 77 18.53 -10.67 -13.34
N VAL A 78 19.76 -10.42 -12.91
CA VAL A 78 20.65 -9.42 -13.54
C VAL A 78 20.94 -9.76 -15.01
N SER A 79 20.90 -11.04 -15.37
CA SER A 79 21.09 -11.53 -16.74
C SER A 79 19.94 -11.21 -17.68
N SER A 80 18.86 -10.63 -17.20
CA SER A 80 17.70 -10.28 -18.00
C SER A 80 18.05 -9.32 -19.14
N GLU A 81 17.54 -9.57 -20.34
CA GLU A 81 17.76 -8.68 -21.47
C GLU A 81 17.07 -7.33 -21.27
N SER A 82 17.76 -6.25 -21.62
CA SER A 82 17.26 -4.88 -21.46
C SER A 82 15.97 -4.65 -22.27
N GLY A 83 15.89 -5.18 -23.49
CA GLY A 83 14.70 -5.09 -24.33
C GLY A 83 13.48 -5.81 -23.72
N ALA A 84 13.70 -6.97 -23.12
CA ALA A 84 12.64 -7.71 -22.44
C ALA A 84 12.14 -6.94 -21.19
N LEU A 85 13.05 -6.35 -20.40
CA LEU A 85 12.68 -5.51 -19.27
C LEU A 85 11.89 -4.26 -19.68
N GLN A 86 12.29 -3.59 -20.74
CA GLN A 86 11.55 -2.45 -21.28
C GLN A 86 10.16 -2.87 -21.77
N SER A 87 10.05 -3.97 -22.52
CA SER A 87 8.76 -4.50 -22.99
C SER A 87 7.85 -4.90 -21.82
N PHE A 88 8.40 -5.45 -20.74
CA PHE A 88 7.65 -5.73 -19.52
C PHE A 88 7.07 -4.45 -18.93
N CYS A 89 7.89 -3.43 -18.76
CA CYS A 89 7.44 -2.14 -18.20
C CYS A 89 6.34 -1.49 -19.06
N GLU A 90 6.52 -1.47 -20.37
CA GLU A 90 5.55 -0.88 -21.31
C GLU A 90 4.21 -1.62 -21.28
N LYS A 91 4.23 -2.95 -21.44
CA LYS A 91 3.01 -3.76 -21.47
C LYS A 91 2.27 -3.78 -20.15
N MET A 92 3.00 -3.86 -19.02
CA MET A 92 2.39 -3.73 -17.69
C MET A 92 1.77 -2.36 -17.48
N SER A 93 2.44 -1.29 -17.92
CA SER A 93 1.93 0.08 -17.82
C SER A 93 0.66 0.25 -18.65
N GLU A 94 0.63 -0.26 -19.90
CA GLU A 94 -0.56 -0.24 -20.77
C GLU A 94 -1.73 -0.99 -20.13
N MET A 95 -1.48 -2.18 -19.61
CA MET A 95 -2.51 -2.98 -18.93
C MET A 95 -3.09 -2.26 -17.72
N LEU A 96 -2.24 -1.72 -16.84
CA LEU A 96 -2.68 -1.00 -15.63
C LEU A 96 -3.48 0.26 -15.99
N ASN A 97 -3.07 1.01 -17.00
CA ASN A 97 -3.78 2.23 -17.41
C ASN A 97 -5.08 1.94 -18.18
N ALA A 98 -5.21 0.77 -18.80
CA ALA A 98 -6.44 0.34 -19.47
C ALA A 98 -7.49 -0.27 -18.53
N ASP A 99 -7.10 -0.63 -17.31
CA ASP A 99 -8.00 -1.22 -16.32
C ASP A 99 -8.95 -0.15 -15.78
N GLU A 100 -10.26 -0.40 -15.85
CA GLU A 100 -11.31 0.51 -15.39
C GLU A 100 -11.23 0.84 -13.88
N ARG A 101 -10.58 -0.02 -13.11
CA ARG A 101 -10.36 0.15 -11.67
C ARG A 101 -9.24 1.14 -11.35
N THR A 102 -8.42 1.49 -12.33
CA THR A 102 -7.34 2.46 -12.18
C THR A 102 -7.89 3.88 -12.15
N VAL A 103 -7.46 4.65 -11.16
CA VAL A 103 -7.78 6.06 -11.04
C VAL A 103 -6.82 6.87 -11.91
N ASN A 104 -7.35 7.58 -12.91
CA ASN A 104 -6.56 8.33 -13.88
C ASN A 104 -6.14 9.73 -13.44
N GLU A 105 -6.66 10.24 -12.32
CA GLU A 105 -6.25 11.52 -11.74
C GLU A 105 -4.81 11.47 -11.17
N GLN A 106 -4.28 10.26 -11.00
CA GLN A 106 -2.90 10.02 -10.56
C GLN A 106 -2.15 9.22 -11.62
N SER A 107 -0.89 9.58 -11.84
CA SER A 107 -0.03 8.84 -12.79
C SER A 107 0.27 7.43 -12.32
N SER A 108 -0.14 6.45 -13.12
CA SER A 108 0.30 5.06 -12.98
C SER A 108 1.50 4.81 -13.89
N TRP A 109 2.47 4.07 -13.39
CA TRP A 109 3.71 3.79 -14.13
C TRP A 109 4.32 2.46 -13.71
N VAL A 110 5.10 1.90 -14.63
CA VAL A 110 5.96 0.73 -14.37
C VAL A 110 7.36 1.07 -14.88
N LYS A 111 8.35 1.03 -14.00
CA LYS A 111 9.72 1.43 -14.32
C LYS A 111 10.76 0.56 -13.65
N ILE A 112 11.92 0.46 -14.27
CA ILE A 112 13.12 -0.08 -13.64
C ILE A 112 13.62 0.96 -12.64
N LEU A 113 13.69 0.59 -11.35
CA LEU A 113 14.11 1.50 -10.29
C LEU A 113 15.57 1.37 -9.92
N SER A 114 16.08 0.16 -9.92
CA SER A 114 17.47 -0.09 -9.52
C SER A 114 18.02 -1.34 -10.17
N MET A 115 19.32 -1.38 -10.26
CA MET A 115 20.10 -2.53 -10.70
C MET A 115 21.20 -2.77 -9.66
N GLY A 116 21.13 -3.91 -9.01
CA GLY A 116 22.12 -4.37 -8.05
C GLY A 116 23.06 -5.42 -8.63
N SER A 117 23.92 -5.96 -7.77
CA SER A 117 24.84 -7.05 -8.14
C SER A 117 24.14 -8.41 -8.34
N SER A 118 22.92 -8.55 -7.85
CA SER A 118 22.19 -9.84 -7.85
C SER A 118 20.83 -9.75 -8.52
N SER A 119 20.19 -8.57 -8.54
CA SER A 119 18.85 -8.40 -9.11
C SER A 119 18.65 -7.04 -9.73
N ILE A 120 17.63 -6.97 -10.59
CA ILE A 120 17.09 -5.74 -11.16
C ILE A 120 15.68 -5.57 -10.60
N VAL A 121 15.40 -4.42 -9.99
CA VAL A 121 14.08 -4.11 -9.43
C VAL A 121 13.27 -3.28 -10.41
N VAL A 122 12.14 -3.82 -10.80
CA VAL A 122 11.07 -3.12 -11.55
C VAL A 122 9.94 -2.85 -10.57
N GLN A 123 9.39 -1.66 -10.60
CA GLN A 123 8.26 -1.31 -9.74
C GLN A 123 7.08 -0.85 -10.57
N ALA A 124 5.91 -1.40 -10.27
CA ALA A 124 4.63 -0.87 -10.68
C ALA A 124 4.07 0.04 -9.58
N ASN A 125 3.53 1.18 -9.99
CA ASN A 125 2.84 2.13 -9.12
C ASN A 125 1.52 2.51 -9.78
N PHE A 126 0.42 2.23 -9.11
CA PHE A 126 -0.90 2.57 -9.62
C PHE A 126 -1.86 2.92 -8.49
N TYR A 127 -3.01 3.46 -8.82
CA TYR A 127 -3.98 3.96 -7.86
C TYR A 127 -5.34 3.35 -8.16
N THR A 128 -6.02 2.91 -7.10
CA THR A 128 -7.40 2.42 -7.14
C THR A 128 -8.31 3.30 -6.30
N GLN A 129 -9.61 3.15 -6.48
CA GLN A 129 -10.60 3.75 -5.59
C GLN A 129 -10.46 3.21 -4.16
N GLN A 130 -11.16 3.82 -3.21
CA GLN A 130 -11.05 3.55 -1.77
C GLN A 130 -11.51 2.14 -1.32
N SER A 131 -11.92 1.27 -2.21
CA SER A 131 -12.33 -0.09 -1.86
C SER A 131 -11.11 -1.02 -1.66
N SER A 132 -11.01 -1.65 -0.50
CA SER A 132 -9.98 -2.65 -0.22
C SER A 132 -10.17 -3.92 -1.04
N ASP A 133 -11.40 -4.27 -1.37
CA ASP A 133 -11.69 -5.44 -2.19
C ASP A 133 -11.27 -5.23 -3.65
N VAL A 134 -11.55 -4.05 -4.19
CA VAL A 134 -11.09 -3.65 -5.53
C VAL A 134 -9.56 -3.64 -5.58
N GLN A 135 -8.90 -3.07 -4.58
CA GLN A 135 -7.44 -3.04 -4.51
C GLN A 135 -6.84 -4.45 -4.49
N ARG A 136 -7.38 -5.35 -3.66
CA ARG A 136 -6.90 -6.75 -3.57
C ARG A 136 -7.10 -7.49 -4.88
N ALA A 137 -8.29 -7.40 -5.47
CA ALA A 137 -8.59 -8.06 -6.74
C ALA A 137 -7.69 -7.56 -7.87
N MET A 138 -7.54 -6.24 -7.99
CA MET A 138 -6.66 -5.66 -9.01
C MET A 138 -5.19 -6.01 -8.79
N SER A 139 -4.74 -6.06 -7.54
CA SER A 139 -3.36 -6.46 -7.22
C SER A 139 -3.10 -7.92 -7.58
N GLU A 140 -4.05 -8.81 -7.32
CA GLU A 140 -3.96 -10.22 -7.72
C GLU A 140 -3.89 -10.37 -9.25
N ASP A 141 -4.80 -9.72 -9.97
CA ASP A 141 -4.81 -9.72 -11.43
C ASP A 141 -3.49 -9.19 -12.01
N ALA A 142 -2.98 -8.10 -11.46
CA ALA A 142 -1.70 -7.52 -11.88
C ALA A 142 -0.52 -8.47 -11.65
N LEU A 143 -0.50 -9.21 -10.53
CA LEU A 143 0.54 -10.22 -10.25
C LEU A 143 0.47 -11.38 -11.23
N VAL A 144 -0.74 -11.87 -11.53
CA VAL A 144 -0.96 -12.96 -12.49
C VAL A 144 -0.50 -12.53 -13.89
N GLU A 145 -0.90 -11.35 -14.35
CA GLU A 145 -0.50 -10.83 -15.65
C GLU A 145 1.01 -10.55 -15.73
N ALA A 146 1.61 -10.04 -14.65
CA ALA A 146 3.06 -9.87 -14.56
C ALA A 146 3.80 -11.21 -14.72
N LYS A 147 3.30 -12.26 -14.08
CA LYS A 147 3.87 -13.61 -14.19
C LYS A 147 3.78 -14.15 -15.64
N LYS A 148 2.61 -14.04 -16.27
CA LYS A 148 2.41 -14.44 -17.66
C LYS A 148 3.30 -13.66 -18.62
N LEU A 149 3.41 -12.36 -18.42
CA LEU A 149 4.20 -11.48 -19.27
C LEU A 149 5.70 -11.76 -19.12
N ALA A 150 6.17 -12.00 -17.90
CA ALA A 150 7.56 -12.39 -17.66
C ALA A 150 7.90 -13.71 -18.37
N GLU A 151 7.04 -14.70 -18.28
CA GLU A 151 7.20 -15.98 -19.00
C GLU A 151 7.24 -15.79 -20.51
N ALA A 152 6.33 -14.99 -21.07
CA ALA A 152 6.27 -14.69 -22.51
C ALA A 152 7.52 -13.95 -23.01
N LEU A 153 8.15 -13.11 -22.17
CA LEU A 153 9.35 -12.33 -22.50
C LEU A 153 10.65 -13.06 -22.15
N GLY A 154 10.59 -14.27 -21.59
CA GLY A 154 11.76 -15.01 -21.14
C GLY A 154 12.47 -14.39 -19.95
N LEU A 155 11.77 -13.58 -19.14
CA LEU A 155 12.29 -12.99 -17.92
C LEU A 155 12.18 -14.00 -16.76
N GLU A 156 13.24 -14.12 -16.00
CA GLU A 156 13.29 -14.94 -14.79
C GLU A 156 13.27 -14.05 -13.54
N PHE A 157 12.39 -14.37 -12.61
CA PHE A 157 12.38 -13.72 -11.30
C PHE A 157 13.65 -14.12 -10.52
N HIS A 158 14.16 -13.16 -9.74
CA HIS A 158 15.36 -13.37 -8.97
C HIS A 158 15.15 -14.44 -7.90
N GLU A 159 16.04 -15.44 -7.89
CA GLU A 159 16.14 -16.45 -6.82
C GLU A 159 17.31 -16.13 -5.92
N PRO A 160 17.09 -15.89 -4.61
CA PRO A 160 18.18 -15.71 -3.65
C PRO A 160 19.08 -16.95 -3.62
N ARG A 161 20.30 -16.83 -4.15
CA ARG A 161 21.27 -17.92 -4.09
C ARG A 161 21.96 -17.91 -2.73
N LEU A 162 21.84 -18.98 -1.98
CA LEU A 162 22.67 -19.19 -0.82
C LEU A 162 24.14 -19.23 -1.31
N ARG A 163 24.95 -18.25 -0.91
CA ARG A 163 26.39 -18.35 -1.10
C ARG A 163 26.85 -19.60 -0.36
N ARG A 164 27.26 -20.60 -1.11
CA ARG A 164 28.08 -21.67 -0.52
C ARG A 164 29.41 -21.04 -0.09
N SER A 165 29.58 -20.95 1.22
CA SER A 165 30.87 -20.60 1.86
C SER A 165 31.92 -21.64 1.52
#